data_977d0e1948a8389b5fe52fe06bcbd46d
#
_entry.id   977d0e1948a8389b5fe52fe06bcbd46d
#
_cell.length_a   1.000
_cell.length_b   1.000
_cell.length_c   1.000
_cell.angle_alpha   90.00
_cell.angle_beta   90.00
_cell.angle_gamma   90.00
#
_symmetry.space_group_name_H-M   'P 1'
#
loop_
_entity.id
_entity.type
_entity.pdbx_description
1 polymer ?
#
loop_
_entity_poly.entity_id
_entity_poly.type
_entity_poly.pdbx_seq_one_letter_code
_entity_poly.pdbx_strand_id
1 'polypeptide(L)'
;MTQAKRVLEVGTFSGYSAICLAQGLPDDGLLYTFEINDEQEDFTRPWIENSDVASKIRFIIGDAITQAPQLGVTFDLVFIDGDKRTYVETYEMALTVLRQGGFILADNTLWDGHVFDSAYDKDQQTLGIRRFNDLVATDTRVEKVILPLRDGLTLIRKIASQ
;
A
#
# COMPACT_ATOMS: atom_id res chain seq x y z
N MET A 1 -1.50 7.01 -16.17
CA MET A 1 -2.24 5.74 -16.27
C MET A 1 -3.52 5.75 -15.44
N THR A 2 -3.45 5.92 -14.13
CA THR A 2 -4.64 5.84 -13.25
C THR A 2 -5.42 7.14 -13.13
N GLN A 3 -4.82 8.30 -13.46
CA GLN A 3 -5.34 9.64 -13.15
C GLN A 3 -5.79 9.77 -11.67
N ALA A 4 -5.06 9.08 -10.78
CA ALA A 4 -5.38 9.04 -9.38
C ALA A 4 -5.29 10.44 -8.75
N LYS A 5 -6.30 10.80 -7.96
CA LYS A 5 -6.35 12.04 -7.18
C LYS A 5 -6.30 11.78 -5.68
N ARG A 6 -6.76 10.63 -5.26
CA ARG A 6 -6.77 10.21 -3.85
C ARG A 6 -5.98 8.92 -3.74
N VAL A 7 -4.84 9.00 -3.08
CA VAL A 7 -3.92 7.87 -2.90
C VAL A 7 -3.78 7.58 -1.42
N LEU A 8 -3.80 6.32 -1.06
CA LEU A 8 -3.48 5.81 0.27
C LEU A 8 -2.16 5.05 0.19
N GLU A 9 -1.27 5.30 1.12
CA GLU A 9 -0.04 4.54 1.34
C GLU A 9 -0.05 3.95 2.74
N VAL A 10 0.29 2.67 2.85
CA VAL A 10 0.45 1.95 4.12
C VAL A 10 1.91 1.55 4.28
N GLY A 11 2.59 2.20 5.22
CA GLY A 11 4.03 2.09 5.44
C GLY A 11 4.77 3.30 4.87
N THR A 12 4.85 4.38 5.65
CA THR A 12 5.54 5.63 5.24
C THR A 12 7.06 5.52 5.35
N PHE A 13 7.54 4.90 6.43
CA PHE A 13 8.95 4.79 6.81
C PHE A 13 9.69 6.13 6.66
N SER A 14 10.61 6.26 5.68
CA SER A 14 11.39 7.48 5.45
C SER A 14 10.63 8.60 4.74
N GLY A 15 9.42 8.35 4.23
CA GLY A 15 8.66 9.29 3.41
C GLY A 15 9.09 9.35 1.94
N TYR A 16 10.06 8.54 1.51
CA TYR A 16 10.57 8.57 0.14
C TYR A 16 9.48 8.22 -0.88
N SER A 17 8.79 7.10 -0.69
CA SER A 17 7.69 6.66 -1.56
C SER A 17 6.52 7.65 -1.51
N ALA A 18 6.21 8.20 -0.33
CA ALA A 18 5.18 9.23 -0.16
C ALA A 18 5.45 10.46 -1.04
N ILE A 19 6.68 10.97 -1.02
CA ILE A 19 7.09 12.11 -1.85
C ILE A 19 6.99 11.76 -3.33
N CYS A 20 7.51 10.59 -3.75
CA CYS A 20 7.46 10.15 -5.14
C CYS A 20 6.01 9.97 -5.65
N LEU A 21 5.14 9.37 -4.83
CA LEU A 21 3.72 9.22 -5.16
C LEU A 21 3.03 10.58 -5.29
N ALA A 22 3.30 11.51 -4.37
CA ALA A 22 2.71 12.84 -4.38
C ALA A 22 3.18 13.69 -5.58
N GLN A 23 4.42 13.52 -6.04
CA GLN A 23 4.93 14.16 -7.27
C GLN A 23 4.15 13.74 -8.51
N GLY A 24 3.68 12.48 -8.55
CA GLY A 24 2.86 11.97 -9.64
C GLY A 24 1.39 12.43 -9.63
N LEU A 25 0.93 13.11 -8.58
CA LEU A 25 -0.44 13.56 -8.44
C LEU A 25 -0.69 14.90 -9.13
N PRO A 26 -1.91 15.14 -9.66
CA PRO A 26 -2.32 16.44 -10.14
C PRO A 26 -2.36 17.46 -8.99
N ASP A 27 -2.52 18.76 -9.31
CA ASP A 27 -2.49 19.85 -8.31
C ASP A 27 -3.57 19.71 -7.23
N ASP A 28 -4.73 19.13 -7.58
CA ASP A 28 -5.83 18.84 -6.67
C ASP A 28 -5.75 17.43 -6.04
N GLY A 29 -4.63 16.74 -6.22
CA GLY A 29 -4.38 15.42 -5.68
C GLY A 29 -3.96 15.43 -4.22
N LEU A 30 -4.31 14.38 -3.47
CA LEU A 30 -3.91 14.17 -2.08
C LEU A 30 -3.45 12.73 -1.86
N LEU A 31 -2.32 12.60 -1.19
CA LEU A 31 -1.81 11.36 -0.63
C LEU A 31 -2.07 11.34 0.87
N TYR A 32 -2.62 10.24 1.35
CA TYR A 32 -2.70 9.89 2.77
C TYR A 32 -1.71 8.77 3.02
N THR A 33 -0.72 8.99 3.88
CA THR A 33 0.31 8.01 4.19
C THR A 33 0.34 7.71 5.68
N PHE A 34 0.33 6.43 6.02
CA PHE A 34 0.25 5.93 7.39
C PHE A 34 1.55 5.27 7.84
N GLU A 35 2.01 5.64 9.02
CA GLU A 35 3.11 4.99 9.73
C GLU A 35 2.62 4.50 11.10
N ILE A 36 2.78 3.21 11.38
CA ILE A 36 2.33 2.63 12.65
C ILE A 36 3.33 2.86 13.78
N ASN A 37 4.62 3.02 13.44
CA ASN A 37 5.67 3.28 14.42
C ASN A 37 5.81 4.79 14.65
N ASP A 38 5.36 5.27 15.80
CA ASP A 38 5.42 6.68 16.19
C ASP A 38 6.85 7.19 16.38
N GLU A 39 7.82 6.33 16.68
CA GLU A 39 9.25 6.69 16.74
C GLU A 39 9.80 7.18 15.39
N GLN A 40 9.16 6.83 14.27
CA GLN A 40 9.56 7.29 12.94
C GLN A 40 9.14 8.74 12.66
N GLU A 41 8.22 9.30 13.44
CA GLU A 41 7.65 10.63 13.18
C GLU A 41 8.71 11.72 13.09
N ASP A 42 9.58 11.80 14.08
CA ASP A 42 10.61 12.84 14.17
C ASP A 42 11.62 12.75 13.02
N PHE A 43 11.86 11.54 12.52
CA PHE A 43 12.73 11.33 11.36
C PHE A 43 12.02 11.67 10.03
N THR A 44 10.80 11.22 9.85
CA THR A 44 10.08 11.27 8.56
C THR A 44 9.45 12.62 8.29
N ARG A 45 8.82 13.23 9.30
CA ARG A 45 8.06 14.50 9.17
C ARG A 45 8.86 15.62 8.53
N PRO A 46 10.13 15.90 8.93
CA PRO A 46 10.92 16.97 8.32
C PRO A 46 11.17 16.76 6.81
N TRP A 47 11.35 15.52 6.36
CA TRP A 47 11.54 15.24 4.94
C TRP A 47 10.29 15.53 4.12
N ILE A 48 9.12 15.14 4.63
CA ILE A 48 7.84 15.42 3.97
C ILE A 48 7.58 16.93 3.95
N GLU A 49 7.69 17.61 5.07
CA GLU A 49 7.36 19.03 5.22
C GLU A 49 8.29 19.96 4.42
N ASN A 50 9.55 19.56 4.21
CA ASN A 50 10.50 20.32 3.39
C ASN A 50 10.45 19.95 1.89
N SER A 51 9.58 19.01 1.49
CA SER A 51 9.43 18.64 0.08
C SER A 51 8.59 19.66 -0.70
N ASP A 52 8.80 19.73 -2.00
CA ASP A 52 8.04 20.56 -2.94
C ASP A 52 6.57 20.13 -3.07
N VAL A 53 6.22 18.93 -2.57
CA VAL A 53 4.88 18.36 -2.60
C VAL A 53 4.21 18.21 -1.22
N ALA A 54 4.77 18.86 -0.19
CA ALA A 54 4.26 18.79 1.19
C ALA A 54 2.76 19.08 1.30
N SER A 55 2.25 20.03 0.52
CA SER A 55 0.83 20.42 0.53
C SER A 55 -0.10 19.29 0.09
N LYS A 56 0.40 18.33 -0.71
CA LYS A 56 -0.34 17.17 -1.21
C LYS A 56 -0.30 15.96 -0.26
N ILE A 57 0.50 15.99 0.82
CA ILE A 57 0.72 14.84 1.70
C ILE A 57 -0.01 15.04 3.03
N ARG A 58 -0.71 14.02 3.49
CA ARG A 58 -1.30 13.90 4.82
C ARG A 58 -0.61 12.74 5.52
N PHE A 59 0.44 13.07 6.29
CA PHE A 59 1.19 12.10 7.09
C PHE A 59 0.49 11.84 8.41
N ILE A 60 0.14 10.59 8.67
CA ILE A 60 -0.66 10.15 9.81
C ILE A 60 0.09 9.06 10.56
N ILE A 61 0.32 9.27 11.86
CA ILE A 61 0.82 8.23 12.74
C ILE A 61 -0.37 7.41 13.24
N GLY A 62 -0.32 6.10 12.99
CA GLY A 62 -1.36 5.17 13.42
C GLY A 62 -1.53 3.98 12.50
N ASP A 63 -2.43 3.09 12.89
CA ASP A 63 -2.76 1.90 12.13
C ASP A 63 -3.73 2.22 10.99
N ALA A 64 -3.26 2.06 9.75
CA ALA A 64 -4.04 2.28 8.55
C ALA A 64 -5.27 1.37 8.46
N ILE A 65 -5.18 0.12 8.96
CA ILE A 65 -6.27 -0.85 8.87
C ILE A 65 -7.50 -0.34 9.60
N THR A 66 -7.29 0.29 10.76
CA THR A 66 -8.40 0.80 11.58
C THR A 66 -8.80 2.23 11.21
N GLN A 67 -7.85 3.08 10.83
CA GLN A 67 -8.08 4.52 10.68
C GLN A 67 -8.44 4.94 9.24
N ALA A 68 -7.91 4.30 8.20
CA ALA A 68 -8.20 4.71 6.83
C ALA A 68 -9.69 4.62 6.47
N PRO A 69 -10.47 3.60 6.90
CA PRO A 69 -11.91 3.59 6.68
C PRO A 69 -12.66 4.74 7.36
N GLN A 70 -12.14 5.26 8.47
CA GLN A 70 -12.76 6.35 9.24
C GLN A 70 -12.57 7.74 8.59
N LEU A 71 -11.63 7.87 7.65
CA LEU A 71 -11.41 9.11 6.91
C LEU A 71 -12.60 9.51 6.04
N GLY A 72 -13.48 8.57 5.68
CA GLY A 72 -14.59 8.82 4.76
C GLY A 72 -14.15 9.17 3.33
N VAL A 73 -12.90 8.83 2.98
CA VAL A 73 -12.30 9.07 1.67
C VAL A 73 -12.38 7.80 0.83
N THR A 74 -12.81 7.96 -0.42
CA THR A 74 -12.69 6.88 -1.42
C THR A 74 -11.42 7.10 -2.24
N PHE A 75 -10.57 6.09 -2.29
CA PHE A 75 -9.26 6.16 -2.93
C PHE A 75 -9.29 5.62 -4.37
N ASP A 76 -8.44 6.21 -5.22
CA ASP A 76 -8.18 5.76 -6.60
C ASP A 76 -7.09 4.69 -6.65
N LEU A 77 -6.12 4.80 -5.74
CA LEU A 77 -4.94 3.95 -5.63
C LEU A 77 -4.61 3.72 -4.17
N VAL A 78 -4.25 2.48 -3.83
CA VAL A 78 -3.66 2.12 -2.55
C VAL A 78 -2.29 1.49 -2.79
N PHE A 79 -1.25 1.99 -2.11
CA PHE A 79 0.08 1.40 -2.10
C PHE A 79 0.31 0.70 -0.75
N ILE A 80 0.64 -0.59 -0.79
CA ILE A 80 0.86 -1.43 0.39
C ILE A 80 2.35 -1.77 0.47
N ASP A 81 3.04 -1.21 1.46
CA ASP A 81 4.45 -1.48 1.76
C ASP A 81 4.72 -1.49 3.29
N GLY A 82 3.74 -1.94 4.04
CA GLY A 82 3.84 -2.09 5.51
C GLY A 82 4.38 -3.44 5.95
N ASP A 83 4.03 -3.82 7.19
CA ASP A 83 4.37 -5.12 7.79
C ASP A 83 3.75 -6.26 7.00
N LYS A 84 4.60 -7.17 6.53
CA LYS A 84 4.19 -8.29 5.66
C LYS A 84 3.27 -9.30 6.38
N ARG A 85 3.32 -9.34 7.71
CA ARG A 85 2.43 -10.19 8.54
C ARG A 85 0.97 -9.79 8.44
N THR A 86 0.68 -8.53 8.12
CA THR A 86 -0.67 -7.95 8.05
C THR A 86 -1.14 -7.64 6.62
N TYR A 87 -0.47 -8.20 5.60
CA TYR A 87 -0.80 -7.92 4.20
C TYR A 87 -2.22 -8.34 3.82
N VAL A 88 -2.73 -9.45 4.38
CA VAL A 88 -4.11 -9.89 4.13
C VAL A 88 -5.11 -8.87 4.67
N GLU A 89 -4.94 -8.44 5.92
CA GLU A 89 -5.82 -7.48 6.59
C GLU A 89 -5.75 -6.11 5.90
N THR A 90 -4.54 -5.69 5.50
CA THR A 90 -4.33 -4.44 4.77
C THR A 90 -5.00 -4.48 3.39
N TYR A 91 -4.93 -5.62 2.69
CA TYR A 91 -5.60 -5.81 1.41
C TYR A 91 -7.13 -5.75 1.53
N GLU A 92 -7.69 -6.43 2.52
CA GLU A 92 -9.15 -6.38 2.75
C GLU A 92 -9.60 -4.97 3.11
N MET A 93 -8.87 -4.27 3.97
CA MET A 93 -9.12 -2.85 4.25
C MET A 93 -9.05 -2.02 2.97
N ALA A 94 -7.99 -2.18 2.17
CA ALA A 94 -7.81 -1.44 0.93
C ALA A 94 -8.98 -1.62 -0.03
N LEU A 95 -9.52 -2.84 -0.15
CA LEU A 95 -10.72 -3.09 -0.96
C LEU A 95 -11.96 -2.34 -0.45
N THR A 96 -12.09 -2.09 0.86
CA THR A 96 -13.25 -1.34 1.39
C THR A 96 -13.20 0.13 1.01
N VAL A 97 -12.02 0.73 0.99
CA VAL A 97 -11.83 2.18 0.75
C VAL A 97 -11.53 2.52 -0.72
N LEU A 98 -11.24 1.51 -1.56
CA LEU A 98 -10.89 1.69 -2.96
C LEU A 98 -12.16 1.77 -3.82
N ARG A 99 -12.21 2.74 -4.75
CA ARG A 99 -13.30 2.82 -5.73
C ARG A 99 -13.31 1.62 -6.69
N GLN A 100 -14.41 1.41 -7.34
CA GLN A 100 -14.52 0.51 -8.51
C GLN A 100 -13.55 0.95 -9.62
N GLY A 101 -12.83 -0.01 -10.19
CA GLY A 101 -11.80 0.25 -11.20
C GLY A 101 -10.52 0.88 -10.65
N GLY A 102 -10.43 1.11 -9.33
CA GLY A 102 -9.22 1.56 -8.64
C GLY A 102 -8.16 0.46 -8.55
N PHE A 103 -6.96 0.83 -8.15
CA PHE A 103 -5.81 -0.05 -8.13
C PHE A 103 -5.19 -0.18 -6.74
N ILE A 104 -4.68 -1.38 -6.45
CA ILE A 104 -3.77 -1.63 -5.34
C ILE A 104 -2.42 -2.02 -5.94
N LEU A 105 -1.34 -1.44 -5.42
CA LEU A 105 0.04 -1.85 -5.64
C LEU A 105 0.55 -2.44 -4.32
N ALA A 106 0.90 -3.72 -4.32
CA ALA A 106 1.51 -4.37 -3.16
C ALA A 106 2.98 -4.70 -3.46
N ASP A 107 3.88 -4.13 -2.67
CA ASP A 107 5.32 -4.30 -2.86
C ASP A 107 5.84 -5.57 -2.17
N ASN A 108 7.02 -6.03 -2.60
CA ASN A 108 7.77 -7.17 -2.06
C ASN A 108 6.99 -8.51 -2.08
N THR A 109 6.12 -8.75 -3.04
CA THR A 109 5.26 -9.94 -3.07
C THR A 109 5.97 -11.24 -3.47
N LEU A 110 7.21 -11.15 -3.98
CA LEU A 110 8.12 -12.29 -4.16
C LEU A 110 9.12 -12.44 -3.01
N TRP A 111 9.28 -11.41 -2.17
CA TRP A 111 10.03 -11.40 -0.92
C TRP A 111 11.42 -12.04 -1.07
N ASP A 112 12.26 -11.49 -1.96
CA ASP A 112 13.59 -12.00 -2.31
C ASP A 112 13.63 -13.50 -2.65
N GLY A 113 12.50 -14.06 -3.11
CA GLY A 113 12.35 -15.49 -3.41
C GLY A 113 11.99 -16.36 -2.20
N HIS A 114 11.92 -15.83 -0.98
CA HIS A 114 11.58 -16.59 0.22
C HIS A 114 10.21 -17.27 0.13
N VAL A 115 9.29 -16.72 -0.68
CA VAL A 115 7.98 -17.33 -0.90
C VAL A 115 8.05 -18.72 -1.52
N PHE A 116 9.16 -19.06 -2.19
CA PHE A 116 9.40 -20.36 -2.85
C PHE A 116 10.35 -21.26 -2.07
N ASP A 117 11.00 -20.77 -1.00
CA ASP A 117 12.02 -21.49 -0.26
C ASP A 117 11.47 -22.01 1.07
N SER A 118 11.54 -23.34 1.27
CA SER A 118 11.12 -24.02 2.49
C SER A 118 11.97 -23.67 3.72
N ALA A 119 13.15 -23.10 3.54
CA ALA A 119 13.97 -22.59 4.64
C ALA A 119 13.23 -21.50 5.45
N TYR A 120 12.29 -20.80 4.82
CA TYR A 120 11.50 -19.71 5.40
C TYR A 120 10.09 -20.12 5.86
N ASP A 121 9.77 -21.41 5.94
CA ASP A 121 8.44 -21.91 6.34
C ASP A 121 8.02 -21.52 7.76
N LYS A 122 8.95 -21.01 8.58
CA LYS A 122 8.67 -20.52 9.94
C LYS A 122 8.77 -19.00 10.07
N ASP A 123 9.22 -18.32 9.02
CA ASP A 123 9.31 -16.85 9.02
C ASP A 123 7.94 -16.21 8.86
N GLN A 124 7.54 -15.40 9.85
CA GLN A 124 6.20 -14.82 9.90
C GLN A 124 5.94 -13.81 8.78
N GLN A 125 6.96 -13.10 8.31
CA GLN A 125 6.85 -12.18 7.18
C GLN A 125 6.58 -12.96 5.89
N THR A 126 7.37 -14.00 5.63
CA THR A 126 7.19 -14.90 4.48
C THR A 126 5.81 -15.56 4.48
N LEU A 127 5.37 -16.04 5.64
CA LEU A 127 4.04 -16.66 5.79
C LEU A 127 2.92 -15.66 5.52
N GLY A 128 3.10 -14.40 5.91
CA GLY A 128 2.15 -13.32 5.63
C GLY A 128 2.02 -13.07 4.12
N ILE A 129 3.16 -12.93 3.42
CA ILE A 129 3.18 -12.74 1.96
C ILE A 129 2.59 -13.95 1.23
N ARG A 130 2.93 -15.17 1.61
CA ARG A 130 2.35 -16.38 0.99
C ARG A 130 0.82 -16.38 1.12
N ARG A 131 0.28 -16.12 2.31
CA ARG A 131 -1.17 -16.04 2.54
C ARG A 131 -1.82 -14.95 1.69
N PHE A 132 -1.18 -13.78 1.59
CA PHE A 132 -1.64 -12.70 0.73
C PHE A 132 -1.65 -13.13 -0.75
N ASN A 133 -0.56 -13.72 -1.25
CA ASN A 133 -0.47 -14.18 -2.63
C ASN A 133 -1.53 -15.23 -2.96
N ASP A 134 -1.75 -16.21 -2.08
CA ASP A 134 -2.76 -17.27 -2.24
C ASP A 134 -4.18 -16.67 -2.26
N LEU A 135 -4.47 -15.73 -1.36
CA LEU A 135 -5.75 -15.03 -1.32
C LEU A 135 -6.00 -14.26 -2.61
N VAL A 136 -5.05 -13.41 -3.02
CA VAL A 136 -5.18 -12.59 -4.22
C VAL A 136 -5.30 -13.46 -5.47
N ALA A 137 -4.55 -14.58 -5.55
CA ALA A 137 -4.58 -15.48 -6.70
C ALA A 137 -6.00 -16.03 -6.97
N THR A 138 -6.81 -16.24 -5.94
CA THR A 138 -8.15 -16.83 -6.03
C THR A 138 -9.28 -15.80 -5.94
N ASP A 139 -8.97 -14.54 -5.61
CA ASP A 139 -9.98 -13.50 -5.42
C ASP A 139 -10.64 -13.09 -6.75
N THR A 140 -11.95 -13.27 -6.83
CA THR A 140 -12.77 -12.94 -8.00
C THR A 140 -13.22 -11.46 -8.01
N ARG A 141 -12.98 -10.71 -6.95
CA ARG A 141 -13.28 -9.26 -6.86
C ARG A 141 -12.29 -8.41 -7.63
N VAL A 142 -11.19 -9.01 -8.10
CA VAL A 142 -10.05 -8.28 -8.68
C VAL A 142 -9.47 -8.97 -9.91
N GLU A 143 -8.88 -8.15 -10.78
CA GLU A 143 -7.88 -8.58 -11.77
C GLU A 143 -6.49 -8.31 -11.20
N LYS A 144 -5.53 -9.18 -11.45
CA LYS A 144 -4.21 -9.10 -10.85
C LYS A 144 -3.11 -9.62 -11.75
N VAL A 145 -1.91 -9.05 -11.55
CA VAL A 145 -0.66 -9.49 -12.18
C VAL A 145 0.51 -9.21 -11.25
N ILE A 146 1.45 -10.13 -11.14
CA ILE A 146 2.73 -9.90 -10.47
C ILE A 146 3.73 -9.43 -11.51
N LEU A 147 4.31 -8.26 -11.30
CA LEU A 147 5.42 -7.73 -12.06
C LEU A 147 6.72 -8.13 -11.37
N PRO A 148 7.67 -8.80 -12.06
CA PRO A 148 8.93 -9.21 -11.46
C PRO A 148 9.91 -8.03 -11.40
N LEU A 149 9.47 -6.94 -10.79
CA LEU A 149 10.29 -5.77 -10.50
C LEU A 149 10.88 -5.96 -9.11
N ARG A 150 12.23 -6.00 -9.03
CA ARG A 150 12.94 -6.25 -7.79
C ARG A 150 12.45 -7.54 -7.10
N ASP A 151 11.87 -7.45 -5.92
CA ASP A 151 11.30 -8.57 -5.17
C ASP A 151 9.76 -8.68 -5.29
N GLY A 152 9.25 -8.25 -6.44
CA GLY A 152 7.86 -8.43 -6.86
C GLY A 152 6.93 -7.29 -6.49
N LEU A 153 6.25 -6.75 -7.50
CA LEU A 153 5.18 -5.77 -7.34
C LEU A 153 3.88 -6.38 -7.88
N THR A 154 2.90 -6.61 -7.00
CA THR A 154 1.58 -7.07 -7.44
C THR A 154 0.68 -5.89 -7.74
N LEU A 155 0.27 -5.79 -9.00
CA LEU A 155 -0.73 -4.84 -9.47
C LEU A 155 -2.11 -5.51 -9.43
N ILE A 156 -3.03 -4.89 -8.71
CA ILE A 156 -4.38 -5.41 -8.49
C ILE A 156 -5.38 -4.32 -8.88
N ARG A 157 -6.39 -4.68 -9.68
CA ARG A 157 -7.48 -3.79 -10.07
C ARG A 157 -8.79 -4.29 -9.50
N LYS A 158 -9.49 -3.48 -8.72
CA LYS A 158 -10.84 -3.81 -8.23
C LYS A 158 -11.83 -3.76 -9.38
N ILE A 159 -12.51 -4.89 -9.62
CA ILE A 159 -13.56 -4.99 -10.64
C ILE A 159 -14.94 -4.83 -10.01
N ALA A 160 -15.94 -4.50 -10.84
CA ALA A 160 -17.31 -4.42 -10.37
C ALA A 160 -17.80 -5.80 -9.91
N SER A 161 -18.49 -5.86 -8.78
CA SER A 161 -19.25 -7.06 -8.43
C SER A 161 -20.27 -7.33 -9.54
N GLN A 162 -20.21 -8.52 -10.12
CA GLN A 162 -21.21 -8.99 -11.07
C GLN A 162 -22.54 -9.21 -10.37
#